data_202b5052cdcd40bdfebf7e85754778b7
#
_entry.id   202b5052cdcd40bdfebf7e85754778b7
#
_cell.length_a   1.000
_cell.length_b   1.000
_cell.length_c   1.000
_cell.angle_alpha   90.00
_cell.angle_beta   90.00
_cell.angle_gamma   90.00
#
_symmetry.space_group_name_H-M   'P 1'
#
loop_
_entity.id
_entity.type
_entity.pdbx_description
1 polymer ?
#
loop_
_entity_poly.entity_id
_entity_poly.type
_entity_poly.pdbx_seq_one_letter_code
_entity_poly.pdbx_strand_id
1 'polypeptide(L)'
;MLTQAQGTVLELGFGSGVNLDYYCPEKVARLYALEPNTGMIRIAERHPRRAAFNIKFLDLPGERIPLEDNSVDMVVSTFTLCTLTGIDEAISGIARVLRRDGWLIFIENTQSPDESIRRWQRVWSPALNRAFAGLDLTRDVCSAIQAGNFTLNQLEAGFLAAFPKCLTYCSWGIATPESR
;
A
#
# COMPACT_ATOMS: atom_id res chain seq x y z
N MET A 1 0.89 -8.07 -10.59
CA MET A 1 -0.25 -7.53 -9.82
C MET A 1 -0.55 -6.09 -10.23
N LEU A 2 0.38 -5.13 -10.10
CA LEU A 2 0.13 -3.72 -10.43
C LEU A 2 -0.32 -3.48 -11.88
N THR A 3 0.08 -4.32 -12.83
CA THR A 3 -0.40 -4.28 -14.23
C THR A 3 -1.91 -4.54 -14.40
N GLN A 4 -2.58 -4.99 -13.33
CA GLN A 4 -4.03 -5.19 -13.30
C GLN A 4 -4.78 -3.92 -12.89
N ALA A 5 -4.08 -2.89 -12.40
CA ALA A 5 -4.71 -1.64 -11.99
C ALA A 5 -5.44 -0.97 -13.16
N GLN A 6 -6.71 -0.58 -12.93
CA GLN A 6 -7.57 -0.02 -13.96
C GLN A 6 -8.62 0.93 -13.38
N GLY A 7 -9.22 1.75 -14.24
CA GLY A 7 -10.24 2.71 -13.85
C GLY A 7 -9.69 3.86 -13.01
N THR A 8 -10.41 4.26 -11.99
CA THR A 8 -9.99 5.25 -11.00
C THR A 8 -9.21 4.54 -9.89
N VAL A 9 -7.93 4.81 -9.79
CA VAL A 9 -7.01 4.18 -8.84
C VAL A 9 -6.61 5.18 -7.75
N LEU A 10 -6.61 4.74 -6.49
CA LEU A 10 -5.96 5.43 -5.37
C LEU A 10 -4.71 4.66 -5.00
N GLU A 11 -3.56 5.31 -4.98
CA GLU A 11 -2.33 4.75 -4.43
C GLU A 11 -1.99 5.41 -3.09
N LEU A 12 -1.91 4.60 -2.03
CA LEU A 12 -1.44 5.02 -0.72
C LEU A 12 0.08 4.98 -0.67
N GLY A 13 0.69 6.06 -0.17
CA GLY A 13 2.14 6.17 -0.08
C GLY A 13 2.78 6.16 -1.45
N PHE A 14 2.35 7.05 -2.32
CA PHE A 14 2.81 7.12 -3.72
C PHE A 14 4.33 7.30 -3.84
N GLY A 15 4.96 7.90 -2.85
CA GLY A 15 6.41 8.10 -2.80
C GLY A 15 6.93 8.86 -4.03
N SER A 16 8.01 8.35 -4.59
CA SER A 16 8.62 8.91 -5.80
C SER A 16 7.97 8.49 -7.11
N GLY A 17 6.86 7.76 -7.05
CA GLY A 17 6.13 7.29 -8.24
C GLY A 17 6.70 6.03 -8.90
N VAL A 18 7.45 5.22 -8.16
CA VAL A 18 8.08 3.97 -8.68
C VAL A 18 7.06 3.04 -9.34
N ASN A 19 5.83 3.01 -8.82
CA ASN A 19 4.78 2.14 -9.36
C ASN A 19 4.27 2.57 -10.74
N LEU A 20 4.55 3.80 -11.19
CA LEU A 20 4.22 4.24 -12.55
C LEU A 20 4.83 3.36 -13.64
N ASP A 21 5.95 2.70 -13.36
CA ASP A 21 6.59 1.78 -14.31
C ASP A 21 5.79 0.51 -14.55
N TYR A 22 4.90 0.17 -13.63
CA TYR A 22 4.09 -1.05 -13.66
C TYR A 22 2.64 -0.83 -14.04
N TYR A 23 2.16 0.41 -14.03
CA TYR A 23 0.80 0.72 -14.48
C TYR A 23 0.71 0.77 -16.02
N CYS A 24 -0.48 0.40 -16.51
CA CYS A 24 -0.83 0.52 -17.93
C CYS A 24 -1.64 1.81 -18.13
N PRO A 25 -1.10 2.82 -18.83
CA PRO A 25 -1.78 4.11 -19.00
C PRO A 25 -3.15 3.99 -19.66
N GLU A 26 -3.33 3.01 -20.53
CA GLU A 26 -4.59 2.78 -21.24
C GLU A 26 -5.70 2.23 -20.34
N LYS A 27 -5.32 1.64 -19.18
CA LYS A 27 -6.25 1.06 -18.21
C LYS A 27 -6.57 2.03 -17.08
N VAL A 28 -5.60 2.85 -16.67
CA VAL A 28 -5.74 3.77 -15.54
C VAL A 28 -6.31 5.10 -16.03
N ALA A 29 -7.62 5.29 -15.86
CA ALA A 29 -8.29 6.51 -16.29
C ALA A 29 -7.91 7.72 -15.42
N ARG A 30 -7.74 7.51 -14.11
CA ARG A 30 -7.32 8.52 -13.14
C ARG A 30 -6.52 7.88 -12.01
N LEU A 31 -5.46 8.55 -11.57
CA LEU A 31 -4.64 8.13 -10.44
C LEU A 31 -4.65 9.21 -9.35
N TYR A 32 -5.17 8.88 -8.18
CA TYR A 32 -5.01 9.66 -6.96
C TYR A 32 -3.75 9.19 -6.25
N ALA A 33 -2.79 10.07 -6.10
CA ALA A 33 -1.48 9.80 -5.49
C ALA A 33 -1.48 10.40 -4.07
N LEU A 34 -1.72 9.59 -3.05
CA LEU A 34 -1.74 10.02 -1.65
C LEU A 34 -0.32 9.91 -1.07
N GLU A 35 0.30 11.05 -0.76
CA GLU A 35 1.68 11.13 -0.27
C GLU A 35 1.87 12.40 0.58
N PRO A 36 2.17 12.27 1.89
CA PRO A 36 2.33 13.44 2.76
C PRO A 36 3.69 14.14 2.58
N ASN A 37 4.67 13.50 1.93
CA ASN A 37 5.99 14.08 1.76
C ASN A 37 6.09 14.86 0.44
N THR A 38 6.02 16.18 0.53
CA THR A 38 6.13 17.07 -0.65
C THR A 38 7.45 16.92 -1.41
N GLY A 39 8.52 16.48 -0.75
CA GLY A 39 9.80 16.16 -1.40
C GLY A 39 9.67 14.94 -2.33
N MET A 40 8.96 13.90 -1.89
CA MET A 40 8.66 12.74 -2.71
C MET A 40 7.74 13.09 -3.89
N ILE A 41 6.72 13.92 -3.66
CA ILE A 41 5.85 14.42 -4.73
C ILE A 41 6.68 15.13 -5.82
N ARG A 42 7.62 15.99 -5.43
CA ARG A 42 8.50 16.68 -6.40
C ARG A 42 9.37 15.72 -7.22
N ILE A 43 9.79 14.60 -6.64
CA ILE A 43 10.51 13.55 -7.36
C ILE A 43 9.55 12.85 -8.33
N ALA A 44 8.37 12.49 -7.86
CA ALA A 44 7.33 11.84 -8.67
C ALA A 44 6.88 12.69 -9.88
N GLU A 45 6.80 14.01 -9.71
CA GLU A 45 6.49 14.95 -10.80
C GLU A 45 7.52 14.91 -11.94
N ARG A 46 8.76 14.53 -11.63
CA ARG A 46 9.86 14.40 -12.59
C ARG A 46 10.00 12.99 -13.15
N HIS A 47 9.16 12.04 -12.70
CA HIS A 47 9.22 10.67 -13.19
C HIS A 47 8.95 10.62 -14.70
N PRO A 48 9.75 9.88 -15.51
CA PRO A 48 9.63 9.87 -16.97
C PRO A 48 8.24 9.51 -17.48
N ARG A 49 7.52 8.62 -16.77
CA ARG A 49 6.18 8.19 -17.14
C ARG A 49 5.05 9.06 -16.57
N ARG A 50 5.37 10.10 -15.80
CA ARG A 50 4.38 10.97 -15.15
C ARG A 50 3.35 11.52 -16.14
N ALA A 51 3.79 11.97 -17.31
CA ALA A 51 2.94 12.60 -18.31
C ALA A 51 1.95 11.64 -18.98
N ALA A 52 2.16 10.32 -18.85
CA ALA A 52 1.26 9.31 -19.40
C ALA A 52 -0.01 9.10 -18.57
N PHE A 53 -0.08 9.69 -17.36
CA PHE A 53 -1.17 9.48 -16.42
C PHE A 53 -1.87 10.76 -16.01
N ASN A 54 -3.18 10.70 -15.83
CA ASN A 54 -3.97 11.76 -15.19
C ASN A 54 -3.84 11.62 -13.67
N ILE A 55 -2.79 12.22 -13.08
CA ILE A 55 -2.48 12.13 -11.65
C ILE A 55 -2.98 13.36 -10.90
N LYS A 56 -3.69 13.13 -9.79
CA LYS A 56 -4.00 14.14 -8.78
C LYS A 56 -3.26 13.78 -7.48
N PHE A 57 -2.30 14.61 -7.11
CA PHE A 57 -1.61 14.48 -5.82
C PHE A 57 -2.52 14.91 -4.66
N LEU A 58 -2.48 14.14 -3.58
CA LEU A 58 -3.16 14.40 -2.32
C LEU A 58 -2.09 14.45 -1.23
N ASP A 59 -1.78 15.67 -0.76
CA ASP A 59 -0.76 15.91 0.27
C ASP A 59 -1.36 15.66 1.67
N LEU A 60 -1.63 14.40 1.97
CA LEU A 60 -2.22 13.94 3.22
C LEU A 60 -1.65 12.56 3.62
N PRO A 61 -1.63 12.24 4.93
CA PRO A 61 -1.24 10.92 5.39
C PRO A 61 -2.28 9.86 5.01
N GLY A 62 -1.83 8.59 4.93
CA GLY A 62 -2.65 7.46 4.50
C GLY A 62 -3.89 7.20 5.33
N GLU A 63 -3.93 7.66 6.58
CA GLU A 63 -5.08 7.60 7.48
C GLU A 63 -6.22 8.57 7.08
N ARG A 64 -5.93 9.54 6.21
CA ARG A 64 -6.89 10.59 5.79
C ARG A 64 -7.10 10.56 4.28
N ILE A 65 -8.03 9.77 3.82
CA ILE A 65 -8.37 9.68 2.39
C ILE A 65 -9.50 10.68 2.06
N PRO A 66 -9.19 11.82 1.38
CA PRO A 66 -10.15 12.90 1.14
C PRO A 66 -10.95 12.66 -0.14
N LEU A 67 -11.44 11.44 -0.32
CA LEU A 67 -12.24 11.03 -1.46
C LEU A 67 -13.64 10.64 -0.97
N GLU A 68 -14.61 10.74 -1.88
CA GLU A 68 -16.00 10.35 -1.61
C GLU A 68 -16.13 8.83 -1.45
N ASP A 69 -17.19 8.40 -0.80
CA ASP A 69 -17.53 6.99 -0.65
C ASP A 69 -17.78 6.36 -2.02
N ASN A 70 -17.33 5.11 -2.20
CA ASN A 70 -17.50 4.34 -3.44
C ASN A 70 -17.06 5.09 -4.71
N SER A 71 -15.93 5.82 -4.63
CA SER A 71 -15.45 6.70 -5.71
C SER A 71 -14.28 6.12 -6.50
N VAL A 72 -13.60 5.07 -5.99
CA VAL A 72 -12.45 4.46 -6.67
C VAL A 72 -12.71 3.00 -7.01
N ASP A 73 -12.18 2.57 -8.15
CA ASP A 73 -12.28 1.19 -8.61
C ASP A 73 -11.22 0.30 -7.95
N MET A 74 -10.07 0.88 -7.67
CA MET A 74 -8.95 0.14 -7.07
C MET A 74 -8.16 1.00 -6.09
N VAL A 75 -7.66 0.36 -5.04
CA VAL A 75 -6.65 0.91 -4.14
C VAL A 75 -5.38 0.09 -4.26
N VAL A 76 -4.25 0.76 -4.30
CA VAL A 76 -2.91 0.15 -4.30
C VAL A 76 -2.17 0.61 -3.07
N SER A 77 -1.54 -0.31 -2.34
CA SER A 77 -0.65 -0.03 -1.23
C SER A 77 0.63 -0.86 -1.35
N THR A 78 1.76 -0.16 -1.47
CA THR A 78 3.08 -0.82 -1.55
C THR A 78 4.00 -0.24 -0.50
N PHE A 79 4.40 -1.07 0.46
CA PHE A 79 5.28 -0.70 1.59
C PHE A 79 4.79 0.53 2.37
N THR A 80 3.47 0.69 2.50
CA THR A 80 2.83 1.83 3.16
C THR A 80 2.05 1.42 4.40
N LEU A 81 1.14 0.45 4.31
CA LEU A 81 0.37 -0.01 5.47
C LEU A 81 1.25 -0.48 6.62
N CYS A 82 2.40 -1.08 6.31
CA CYS A 82 3.38 -1.49 7.32
C CYS A 82 4.06 -0.30 8.04
N THR A 83 3.94 0.92 7.53
CA THR A 83 4.56 2.14 8.10
C THR A 83 3.55 3.04 8.83
N LEU A 84 2.25 2.91 8.54
CA LEU A 84 1.23 3.79 9.10
C LEU A 84 1.02 3.54 10.59
N THR A 85 0.91 4.61 11.38
CA THR A 85 0.59 4.51 12.81
C THR A 85 -0.86 4.08 13.00
N GLY A 86 -1.78 4.66 12.23
CA GLY A 86 -3.21 4.39 12.22
C GLY A 86 -3.62 3.46 11.08
N ILE A 87 -3.16 2.20 11.09
CA ILE A 87 -3.48 1.25 10.02
C ILE A 87 -4.98 0.96 9.94
N ASP A 88 -5.67 0.91 11.08
CA ASP A 88 -7.11 0.59 11.13
C ASP A 88 -7.93 1.72 10.50
N GLU A 89 -7.56 2.98 10.77
CA GLU A 89 -8.14 4.15 10.14
C GLU A 89 -7.91 4.17 8.62
N ALA A 90 -6.69 3.82 8.21
CA ALA A 90 -6.36 3.73 6.78
C ALA A 90 -7.18 2.65 6.09
N ILE A 91 -7.28 1.46 6.66
CA ILE A 91 -8.06 0.34 6.10
C ILE A 91 -9.56 0.69 6.07
N SER A 92 -10.09 1.32 7.11
CA SER A 92 -11.47 1.81 7.14
C SER A 92 -11.72 2.86 6.04
N GLY A 93 -10.76 3.76 5.84
CA GLY A 93 -10.78 4.73 4.75
C GLY A 93 -10.75 4.07 3.38
N ILE A 94 -9.93 3.05 3.18
CA ILE A 94 -9.87 2.24 1.96
C ILE A 94 -11.23 1.58 1.69
N ALA A 95 -11.80 0.90 2.70
CA ALA A 95 -13.10 0.24 2.57
C ALA A 95 -14.24 1.21 2.22
N ARG A 96 -14.15 2.45 2.72
CA ARG A 96 -15.13 3.50 2.45
C ARG A 96 -15.08 4.01 1.01
N VAL A 97 -13.87 4.27 0.49
CA VAL A 97 -13.72 4.88 -0.85
C VAL A 97 -13.79 3.86 -1.98
N LEU A 98 -13.51 2.59 -1.72
CA LEU A 98 -13.64 1.52 -2.70
C LEU A 98 -15.11 1.29 -3.07
N ARG A 99 -15.35 1.09 -4.36
CA ARG A 99 -16.62 0.55 -4.87
C ARG A 99 -16.82 -0.87 -4.36
N ARG A 100 -18.07 -1.34 -4.37
CA ARG A 100 -18.41 -2.70 -3.89
C ARG A 100 -17.70 -3.82 -4.64
N ASP A 101 -17.43 -3.61 -5.91
CA ASP A 101 -16.69 -4.51 -6.80
C ASP A 101 -15.22 -4.10 -6.96
N GLY A 102 -14.77 -3.15 -6.15
CA GLY A 102 -13.40 -2.63 -6.17
C GLY A 102 -12.42 -3.56 -5.47
N TRP A 103 -11.13 -3.37 -5.74
CA TRP A 103 -10.05 -4.22 -5.23
C TRP A 103 -8.99 -3.40 -4.49
N LEU A 104 -8.48 -3.98 -3.41
CA LEU A 104 -7.23 -3.55 -2.78
C LEU A 104 -6.12 -4.48 -3.27
N ILE A 105 -5.11 -3.91 -3.95
CA ILE A 105 -3.85 -4.59 -4.26
C ILE A 105 -2.84 -4.14 -3.21
N PHE A 106 -2.16 -5.07 -2.55
CA PHE A 106 -1.15 -4.74 -1.55
C PHE A 106 0.14 -5.55 -1.73
N ILE A 107 1.27 -4.92 -1.41
CA ILE A 107 2.60 -5.53 -1.28
C ILE A 107 3.23 -4.89 -0.04
N GLU A 108 3.34 -5.64 1.07
CA GLU A 108 3.68 -5.04 2.36
C GLU A 108 4.68 -5.90 3.14
N ASN A 109 5.56 -5.25 3.88
CA ASN A 109 6.32 -5.96 4.91
C ASN A 109 5.37 -6.47 5.99
N THR A 110 5.61 -7.69 6.45
CA THR A 110 4.80 -8.32 7.49
C THR A 110 5.65 -9.19 8.40
N GLN A 111 5.10 -9.57 9.56
CA GLN A 111 5.82 -10.49 10.44
C GLN A 111 5.97 -11.87 9.79
N SER A 112 7.14 -12.47 9.97
CA SER A 112 7.41 -13.83 9.48
C SER A 112 6.71 -14.89 10.32
N PRO A 113 6.24 -16.00 9.72
CA PRO A 113 5.76 -17.16 10.47
C PRO A 113 6.90 -17.90 11.19
N ASP A 114 8.14 -17.74 10.75
CA ASP A 114 9.33 -18.33 11.39
C ASP A 114 9.69 -17.55 12.67
N GLU A 115 9.66 -18.24 13.80
CA GLU A 115 9.93 -17.64 15.13
C GLU A 115 11.34 -17.07 15.24
N SER A 116 12.33 -17.65 14.60
CA SER A 116 13.71 -17.15 14.63
C SER A 116 13.82 -15.81 13.92
N ILE A 117 13.15 -15.67 12.78
CA ILE A 117 13.11 -14.44 11.99
C ILE A 117 12.27 -13.39 12.73
N ARG A 118 11.15 -13.78 13.29
CA ARG A 118 10.26 -12.91 14.07
C ARG A 118 10.96 -12.29 15.29
N ARG A 119 11.87 -13.04 15.94
CA ARG A 119 12.72 -12.49 17.01
C ARG A 119 13.62 -11.37 16.50
N TRP A 120 14.25 -11.55 15.34
CA TRP A 120 15.07 -10.52 14.71
C TRP A 120 14.23 -9.31 14.26
N GLN A 121 13.04 -9.54 13.71
CA GLN A 121 12.10 -8.48 13.37
C GLN A 121 11.77 -7.63 14.60
N ARG A 122 11.46 -8.25 15.74
CA ARG A 122 11.19 -7.53 17.02
C ARG A 122 12.39 -6.72 17.51
N VAL A 123 13.60 -7.23 17.36
CA VAL A 123 14.82 -6.53 17.78
C VAL A 123 15.09 -5.31 16.91
N TRP A 124 14.93 -5.44 15.59
CA TRP A 124 15.25 -4.38 14.64
C TRP A 124 14.11 -3.37 14.42
N SER A 125 12.87 -3.76 14.62
CA SER A 125 11.68 -2.91 14.34
C SER A 125 11.76 -1.54 15.00
N PRO A 126 12.17 -1.36 16.26
CA PRO A 126 12.25 -0.02 16.87
C PRO A 126 13.26 0.91 16.20
N ALA A 127 14.40 0.37 15.75
CA ALA A 127 15.42 1.14 15.05
C ALA A 127 14.96 1.51 13.62
N LEU A 128 14.34 0.55 12.93
CA LEU A 128 13.81 0.74 11.59
C LEU A 128 12.61 1.70 11.56
N ASN A 129 11.74 1.63 12.55
CA ASN A 129 10.63 2.56 12.70
C ASN A 129 11.10 4.02 12.75
N ARG A 130 12.20 4.29 13.47
CA ARG A 130 12.80 5.63 13.53
C ARG A 130 13.51 6.04 12.25
N ALA A 131 14.17 5.08 11.57
CA ALA A 131 15.01 5.35 10.40
C ALA A 131 14.21 5.39 9.08
N PHE A 132 13.10 4.65 8.99
CA PHE A 132 12.33 4.43 7.77
C PHE A 132 10.84 4.75 7.96
N ALA A 133 10.56 6.01 8.34
CA ALA A 133 9.22 6.60 8.32
C ALA A 133 8.11 5.72 8.94
N GLY A 134 8.39 5.06 10.07
CA GLY A 134 7.37 4.27 10.77
C GLY A 134 7.36 2.77 10.45
N LEU A 135 8.32 2.25 9.66
CA LEU A 135 8.38 0.83 9.29
C LEU A 135 8.33 -0.09 10.52
N ASP A 136 7.29 -0.91 10.60
CA ASP A 136 7.09 -1.90 11.64
C ASP A 136 7.03 -3.31 11.06
N LEU A 137 8.13 -4.06 11.22
CA LEU A 137 8.25 -5.43 10.73
C LEU A 137 7.49 -6.46 11.57
N THR A 138 6.96 -6.05 12.72
CA THR A 138 6.20 -6.96 13.61
C THR A 138 4.71 -6.95 13.31
N ARG A 139 4.27 -6.08 12.42
CA ARG A 139 2.88 -5.91 12.06
C ARG A 139 2.39 -7.08 11.20
N ASP A 140 1.22 -7.59 11.54
CA ASP A 140 0.48 -8.53 10.69
C ASP A 140 -0.51 -7.76 9.81
N VAL A 141 -0.02 -7.33 8.65
CA VAL A 141 -0.81 -6.52 7.71
C VAL A 141 -2.00 -7.32 7.17
N CYS A 142 -1.84 -8.63 6.96
CA CYS A 142 -2.92 -9.47 6.45
C CYS A 142 -4.09 -9.55 7.45
N SER A 143 -3.78 -9.78 8.72
CA SER A 143 -4.79 -9.78 9.79
C SER A 143 -5.48 -8.42 9.92
N ALA A 144 -4.73 -7.32 9.78
CA ALA A 144 -5.32 -5.98 9.83
C ALA A 144 -6.29 -5.74 8.65
N ILE A 145 -5.92 -6.15 7.43
CA ILE A 145 -6.80 -6.05 6.25
C ILE A 145 -8.08 -6.85 6.48
N GLN A 146 -7.99 -8.10 6.99
CA GLN A 146 -9.16 -8.93 7.28
C GLN A 146 -10.04 -8.33 8.38
N ALA A 147 -9.45 -7.79 9.45
CA ALA A 147 -10.18 -7.10 10.52
C ALA A 147 -10.96 -5.86 10.02
N GLY A 148 -10.50 -5.25 8.93
CA GLY A 148 -11.18 -4.15 8.24
C GLY A 148 -12.30 -4.57 7.29
N ASN A 149 -12.83 -5.77 7.42
CA ASN A 149 -13.89 -6.36 6.58
C ASN A 149 -13.47 -6.51 5.11
N PHE A 150 -12.28 -7.05 4.88
CA PHE A 150 -11.82 -7.47 3.57
C PHE A 150 -11.63 -8.98 3.52
N THR A 151 -12.06 -9.57 2.42
CA THR A 151 -11.73 -10.96 2.06
C THR A 151 -10.44 -10.97 1.23
N LEU A 152 -9.45 -11.75 1.66
CA LEU A 152 -8.22 -11.98 0.89
C LEU A 152 -8.49 -13.00 -0.21
N ASN A 153 -8.61 -12.56 -1.45
CA ASN A 153 -8.92 -13.44 -2.60
C ASN A 153 -7.66 -14.13 -3.14
N GLN A 154 -6.54 -13.41 -3.11
CA GLN A 154 -5.22 -13.92 -3.47
C GLN A 154 -4.24 -13.46 -2.40
N LEU A 155 -3.46 -14.38 -1.87
CA LEU A 155 -2.44 -14.09 -0.88
C LEU A 155 -1.23 -14.97 -1.13
N GLU A 156 -0.11 -14.34 -1.28
CA GLU A 156 1.21 -14.96 -1.29
C GLU A 156 2.11 -14.26 -0.28
N ALA A 157 3.09 -14.97 0.24
CA ALA A 157 4.08 -14.38 1.13
C ALA A 157 5.44 -15.03 0.92
N GLY A 158 6.49 -14.26 1.13
CA GLY A 158 7.84 -14.75 0.92
C GLY A 158 8.91 -13.69 1.19
N PHE A 159 10.14 -14.06 0.90
CA PHE A 159 11.28 -13.17 1.04
C PHE A 159 11.61 -12.50 -0.29
N LEU A 160 11.73 -11.18 -0.28
CA LEU A 160 12.30 -10.46 -1.41
C LEU A 160 13.82 -10.70 -1.42
N ALA A 161 14.36 -11.03 -2.59
CA ALA A 161 15.79 -11.36 -2.74
C ALA A 161 16.70 -10.17 -2.42
N ALA A 162 17.93 -10.46 -1.93
CA ALA A 162 19.08 -9.56 -1.77
C ALA A 162 19.26 -8.82 -0.43
N PHE A 163 18.41 -9.00 0.58
CA PHE A 163 18.58 -8.40 1.91
C PHE A 163 18.52 -9.44 3.04
N PRO A 164 18.89 -9.08 4.28
CA PRO A 164 18.68 -9.99 5.42
C PRO A 164 17.21 -10.43 5.53
N LYS A 165 16.98 -11.73 5.68
CA LYS A 165 15.62 -12.32 5.72
C LYS A 165 14.67 -11.64 6.71
N CYS A 166 15.20 -11.14 7.83
CA CYS A 166 14.38 -10.44 8.83
C CYS A 166 13.78 -9.11 8.34
N LEU A 167 14.34 -8.52 7.27
CA LEU A 167 13.88 -7.24 6.72
C LEU A 167 13.01 -7.38 5.47
N THR A 168 12.92 -8.58 4.89
CA THR A 168 12.40 -8.77 3.53
C THR A 168 11.25 -9.74 3.45
N TYR A 169 10.70 -10.17 4.58
CA TYR A 169 9.50 -10.98 4.58
C TYR A 169 8.30 -10.09 4.28
N CYS A 170 7.65 -10.35 3.15
CA CYS A 170 6.53 -9.57 2.65
C CYS A 170 5.34 -10.47 2.37
N SER A 171 4.16 -9.92 2.45
CA SER A 171 2.94 -10.46 1.89
C SER A 171 2.46 -9.57 0.74
N TRP A 172 1.88 -10.19 -0.27
CA TRP A 172 1.25 -9.50 -1.39
C TRP A 172 -0.01 -10.22 -1.82
N GLY A 173 -0.97 -9.46 -2.26
CA GLY A 173 -2.26 -10.06 -2.57
C GLY A 173 -3.28 -9.07 -3.13
N ILE A 174 -4.47 -9.62 -3.33
CA ILE A 174 -5.68 -8.90 -3.72
C ILE A 174 -6.74 -9.17 -2.67
N ALA A 175 -7.37 -8.11 -2.19
CA ALA A 175 -8.49 -8.18 -1.27
C ALA A 175 -9.70 -7.42 -1.81
N THR A 176 -10.90 -7.89 -1.48
CA THR A 176 -12.17 -7.24 -1.82
C THR A 176 -12.93 -6.89 -0.54
N PRO A 177 -13.66 -5.74 -0.51
CA PRO A 177 -14.53 -5.44 0.62
C PRO A 177 -15.59 -6.54 0.79
N GLU A 178 -15.85 -6.94 2.04
CA GLU A 178 -16.98 -7.82 2.33
C GLU A 178 -18.30 -7.11 2.05
N SER A 179 -19.27 -7.85 1.53
CA SER A 179 -20.61 -7.31 1.26
C SER A 179 -21.23 -6.79 2.56
N ARG A 180 -21.48 -5.49 2.63
CA ARG A 180 -22.28 -4.88 3.70
C ARG A 180 -23.75 -5.20 3.50
#